data_1d9f004dc2880206537ad920e8c3a395
#
_entry.id   1d9f004dc2880206537ad920e8c3a395
#
_cell.length_a   1.000
_cell.length_b   1.000
_cell.length_c   1.000
_cell.angle_alpha   90.00
_cell.angle_beta   90.00
_cell.angle_gamma   90.00
#
_symmetry.space_group_name_H-M   'P 1'
#
loop_
_entity.id
_entity.type
_entity.pdbx_description
1 polymer ?
#
loop_
_entity_poly.entity_id
_entity_poly.type
_entity_poly.pdbx_seq_one_letter_code
_entity_poly.pdbx_strand_id
1 'polypeptide(L)'
;MVAILLYLSLTLLIFHVAIKLIVKTRTTPPKHLPPSPPSLPIIGHLHIIEKPLHRTFLALSQKYGQIFSLKFGSQLVVIVSSPSAVEECFTKNDIVLANRPPTLLGKHLAYNNTTLIQSPYGDHWRNLRRISTLEIFSNNRLNKFLGIRRDEIKHLLRNLSRSSCHGFAKVELQSMLLEMTFNSIMRMVAGKRYYRYGEDVKDEEEARQFRRIMKELTGFGGASNPAEFVPILRWMDYGGLEKKLKSLSRKMDEFLQALIDEQRCKEEEGNTMIDHMLSLQKLQPDYYTDQIIKGLILVLLLAGTDTSAVTLEWAMTNLLNHPNILKKARDEIDSQIGEEKFIEESDVSKLHYLQSIISETLRLYPAAPLLVPHMSSADCTIGGYDVPSGTMLLVNAWAIHRDPKVWDDATSFKPERFENGEVEGHKIMPFGIGRRTCPGASLAQRTVSLTLGSLIQNFEWERVTTEEVDINEGSGITMPKAMPLEAMCKARPIMHKLLSKSMDNV
;
A
#
# COMPACT_ATOMS: atom_id res chain seq x y z
N MET A 1 -19.02 -53.01 -14.04
CA MET A 1 -18.19 -52.09 -14.87
C MET A 1 -19.06 -51.21 -15.79
N VAL A 2 -19.94 -51.77 -16.62
CA VAL A 2 -20.83 -51.01 -17.54
C VAL A 2 -21.74 -50.03 -16.79
N ALA A 3 -22.36 -50.38 -15.66
CA ALA A 3 -23.21 -49.52 -14.86
C ALA A 3 -22.45 -48.29 -14.30
N ILE A 4 -21.21 -48.44 -13.85
CA ILE A 4 -20.37 -47.38 -13.31
C ILE A 4 -20.01 -46.37 -14.43
N LEU A 5 -19.70 -46.87 -15.61
CA LEU A 5 -19.41 -46.03 -16.78
C LEU A 5 -20.64 -45.24 -17.23
N LEU A 6 -21.84 -45.86 -17.17
CA LEU A 6 -23.12 -45.20 -17.44
C LEU A 6 -23.44 -44.11 -16.43
N TYR A 7 -23.21 -44.35 -15.14
CA TYR A 7 -23.38 -43.32 -14.10
C TYR A 7 -22.40 -42.16 -14.26
N LEU A 8 -21.13 -42.42 -14.58
CA LEU A 8 -20.12 -41.42 -14.85
C LEU A 8 -20.46 -40.58 -16.09
N SER A 9 -20.91 -41.20 -17.18
CA SER A 9 -21.31 -40.46 -18.38
C SER A 9 -22.57 -39.64 -18.17
N LEU A 10 -23.54 -40.14 -17.41
CA LEU A 10 -24.77 -39.39 -17.07
C LEU A 10 -24.49 -38.21 -16.15
N THR A 11 -23.62 -38.35 -15.16
CA THR A 11 -23.20 -37.26 -14.27
C THR A 11 -22.41 -36.20 -15.05
N LEU A 12 -21.53 -36.59 -15.96
CA LEU A 12 -20.81 -35.65 -16.83
C LEU A 12 -21.77 -34.91 -17.79
N LEU A 13 -22.79 -35.59 -18.32
CA LEU A 13 -23.81 -34.99 -19.18
C LEU A 13 -24.67 -34.01 -18.39
N ILE A 14 -25.14 -34.38 -17.20
CA ILE A 14 -25.90 -33.49 -16.30
C ILE A 14 -25.08 -32.28 -15.94
N PHE A 15 -23.82 -32.46 -15.60
CA PHE A 15 -22.89 -31.38 -15.28
C PHE A 15 -22.66 -30.46 -16.48
N HIS A 16 -22.50 -31.01 -17.68
CA HIS A 16 -22.37 -30.25 -18.91
C HIS A 16 -23.64 -29.46 -19.24
N VAL A 17 -24.82 -30.06 -19.08
CA VAL A 17 -26.13 -29.39 -19.28
C VAL A 17 -26.35 -28.31 -18.21
N ALA A 18 -26.03 -28.57 -16.96
CA ALA A 18 -26.12 -27.59 -15.87
C ALA A 18 -25.19 -26.38 -16.15
N ILE A 19 -23.96 -26.62 -16.59
CA ILE A 19 -23.04 -25.56 -17.02
C ILE A 19 -23.61 -24.76 -18.18
N LYS A 20 -24.14 -25.43 -19.21
CA LYS A 20 -24.78 -24.74 -20.35
C LYS A 20 -26.00 -23.92 -19.94
N LEU A 21 -26.84 -24.40 -19.01
CA LEU A 21 -28.01 -23.68 -18.50
C LEU A 21 -27.58 -22.45 -17.67
N ILE A 22 -26.57 -22.60 -16.80
CA ILE A 22 -26.00 -21.49 -16.02
C ILE A 22 -25.36 -20.45 -16.93
N VAL A 23 -24.72 -20.84 -18.01
CA VAL A 23 -24.11 -19.94 -18.99
C VAL A 23 -25.19 -19.25 -19.86
N LYS A 24 -26.32 -19.92 -20.12
CA LYS A 24 -27.38 -19.40 -20.98
C LYS A 24 -28.34 -18.42 -20.28
N THR A 25 -28.39 -18.43 -18.93
CA THR A 25 -29.22 -17.48 -18.13
C THR A 25 -28.54 -16.12 -17.92
N ARG A 26 -27.30 -15.95 -18.39
CA ARG A 26 -26.66 -14.64 -18.40
C ARG A 26 -27.09 -13.87 -19.65
N THR A 27 -27.71 -12.72 -19.40
CA THR A 27 -28.00 -11.60 -20.29
C THR A 27 -27.14 -11.58 -21.56
N THR A 28 -27.74 -11.18 -22.69
CA THR A 28 -27.05 -10.94 -23.97
C THR A 28 -25.63 -10.44 -23.74
N PRO A 29 -24.60 -11.12 -24.29
CA PRO A 29 -23.22 -10.67 -24.09
C PRO A 29 -23.10 -9.23 -24.61
N PRO A 30 -22.38 -8.35 -23.88
CA PRO A 30 -22.13 -6.99 -24.33
C PRO A 30 -21.57 -7.01 -25.75
N LYS A 31 -22.05 -6.15 -26.62
CA LYS A 31 -21.74 -6.18 -28.05
C LYS A 31 -20.28 -5.85 -28.37
N HIS A 32 -19.57 -5.15 -27.43
CA HIS A 32 -18.23 -4.62 -27.71
C HIS A 32 -17.33 -4.65 -26.47
N LEU A 33 -16.97 -5.86 -26.00
CA LEU A 33 -16.02 -6.02 -24.90
C LEU A 33 -14.58 -5.67 -25.31
N PRO A 34 -13.72 -5.22 -24.37
CA PRO A 34 -12.30 -5.05 -24.64
C PRO A 34 -11.64 -6.34 -25.16
N PRO A 35 -10.61 -6.24 -26.04
CA PRO A 35 -9.86 -7.39 -26.54
C PRO A 35 -9.40 -8.32 -25.43
N SER A 36 -9.35 -9.62 -25.69
CA SER A 36 -9.01 -10.63 -24.68
C SER A 36 -8.21 -11.77 -25.30
N PRO A 37 -7.23 -12.35 -24.58
CA PRO A 37 -6.62 -13.61 -24.97
C PRO A 37 -7.65 -14.75 -25.01
N PRO A 38 -7.34 -15.89 -25.66
CA PRO A 38 -8.13 -17.11 -25.54
C PRO A 38 -8.19 -17.58 -24.07
N SER A 39 -9.40 -17.86 -23.56
CA SER A 39 -9.63 -18.30 -22.18
C SER A 39 -9.87 -19.80 -22.09
N LEU A 40 -9.37 -20.44 -21.03
CA LEU A 40 -9.70 -21.84 -20.72
C LEU A 40 -11.05 -21.93 -20.00
N PRO A 41 -11.80 -23.04 -20.17
CA PRO A 41 -13.01 -23.30 -19.40
C PRO A 41 -12.70 -23.29 -17.89
N ILE A 42 -13.65 -22.82 -17.09
CA ILE A 42 -13.63 -22.77 -15.61
C ILE A 42 -12.60 -21.80 -15.05
N ILE A 43 -11.31 -21.96 -15.37
CA ILE A 43 -10.23 -21.15 -14.79
C ILE A 43 -10.01 -19.81 -15.53
N GLY A 44 -10.56 -19.66 -16.72
CA GLY A 44 -10.37 -18.45 -17.53
C GLY A 44 -8.90 -18.24 -17.92
N HIS A 45 -8.33 -17.12 -17.52
CA HIS A 45 -6.95 -16.73 -17.81
C HIS A 45 -5.99 -16.89 -16.63
N LEU A 46 -6.39 -17.55 -15.52
CA LEU A 46 -5.53 -17.73 -14.35
C LEU A 46 -4.21 -18.48 -14.68
N HIS A 47 -4.19 -19.28 -15.74
CA HIS A 47 -3.01 -20.02 -16.19
C HIS A 47 -1.92 -19.18 -16.86
N ILE A 48 -2.23 -17.94 -17.30
CA ILE A 48 -1.26 -17.03 -17.93
C ILE A 48 -0.83 -15.90 -16.98
N ILE A 49 -1.31 -15.92 -15.74
CA ILE A 49 -1.02 -14.88 -14.75
C ILE A 49 0.25 -15.23 -14.00
N GLU A 50 1.31 -14.51 -14.30
CA GLU A 50 2.61 -14.64 -13.64
C GLU A 50 2.87 -13.43 -12.73
N LYS A 51 3.64 -13.63 -11.68
CA LYS A 51 4.07 -12.54 -10.79
C LYS A 51 5.42 -11.98 -11.22
N PRO A 52 5.63 -10.69 -11.11
CA PRO A 52 4.72 -9.66 -10.62
C PRO A 52 3.65 -9.28 -11.66
N LEU A 53 2.40 -9.13 -11.21
CA LEU A 53 1.22 -8.96 -12.06
C LEU A 53 1.30 -7.76 -13.01
N HIS A 54 1.85 -6.63 -12.57
CA HIS A 54 1.95 -5.40 -13.37
C HIS A 54 2.83 -5.59 -14.61
N ARG A 55 3.86 -6.45 -14.54
CA ARG A 55 4.72 -6.80 -15.68
C ARG A 55 3.98 -7.71 -16.67
N THR A 56 3.27 -8.73 -16.18
CA THR A 56 2.40 -9.58 -17.02
C THR A 56 1.34 -8.74 -17.73
N PHE A 57 0.71 -7.79 -17.03
CA PHE A 57 -0.29 -6.92 -17.65
C PHE A 57 0.31 -5.91 -18.64
N LEU A 58 1.55 -5.46 -18.44
CA LEU A 58 2.26 -4.68 -19.45
C LEU A 58 2.48 -5.50 -20.72
N ALA A 59 2.99 -6.73 -20.61
CA ALA A 59 3.21 -7.60 -21.77
C ALA A 59 1.89 -7.91 -22.53
N LEU A 60 0.80 -8.14 -21.80
CA LEU A 60 -0.52 -8.33 -22.39
C LEU A 60 -1.05 -7.05 -23.05
N SER A 61 -0.83 -5.89 -22.46
CA SER A 61 -1.26 -4.60 -23.02
C SER A 61 -0.57 -4.28 -24.36
N GLN A 62 0.68 -4.69 -24.52
CA GLN A 62 1.41 -4.55 -25.79
C GLN A 62 0.80 -5.39 -26.91
N LYS A 63 0.19 -6.54 -26.56
CA LYS A 63 -0.39 -7.47 -27.52
C LYS A 63 -1.88 -7.20 -27.82
N TYR A 64 -2.65 -6.84 -26.78
CA TYR A 64 -4.11 -6.72 -26.86
C TYR A 64 -4.61 -5.27 -26.79
N GLY A 65 -3.71 -4.30 -26.60
CA GLY A 65 -4.04 -2.89 -26.45
C GLY A 65 -4.06 -2.43 -24.99
N GLN A 66 -4.02 -1.11 -24.78
CA GLN A 66 -3.95 -0.49 -23.45
C GLN A 66 -5.22 -0.66 -22.58
N ILE A 67 -6.32 -1.10 -23.22
CA ILE A 67 -7.56 -1.52 -22.55
C ILE A 67 -7.84 -2.94 -23.04
N PHE A 68 -7.77 -3.92 -22.15
CA PHE A 68 -8.03 -5.32 -22.49
C PHE A 68 -8.77 -6.02 -21.35
N SER A 69 -9.36 -7.17 -21.63
CA SER A 69 -10.11 -7.92 -20.63
C SER A 69 -9.55 -9.31 -20.39
N LEU A 70 -9.68 -9.77 -19.16
CA LEU A 70 -9.36 -11.12 -18.71
C LEU A 70 -10.55 -11.72 -17.98
N LYS A 71 -10.54 -13.04 -17.81
CA LYS A 71 -11.45 -13.76 -16.93
C LYS A 71 -10.63 -14.45 -15.84
N PHE A 72 -10.86 -14.10 -14.58
CA PHE A 72 -10.34 -14.82 -13.42
C PHE A 72 -11.44 -15.77 -12.96
N GLY A 73 -11.35 -17.05 -13.35
CA GLY A 73 -12.49 -17.95 -13.24
C GLY A 73 -13.71 -17.40 -14.00
N SER A 74 -14.79 -17.10 -13.28
CA SER A 74 -16.00 -16.47 -13.83
C SER A 74 -16.00 -14.93 -13.77
N GLN A 75 -15.05 -14.32 -13.04
CA GLN A 75 -14.98 -12.88 -12.85
C GLN A 75 -14.39 -12.20 -14.08
N LEU A 76 -15.16 -11.28 -14.69
CA LEU A 76 -14.63 -10.41 -15.74
C LEU A 76 -13.75 -9.33 -15.10
N VAL A 77 -12.56 -9.13 -15.67
CA VAL A 77 -11.58 -8.14 -15.23
C VAL A 77 -11.18 -7.29 -16.45
N VAL A 78 -11.27 -5.99 -16.33
CA VAL A 78 -10.75 -5.04 -17.32
C VAL A 78 -9.49 -4.40 -16.76
N ILE A 79 -8.43 -4.42 -17.57
CA ILE A 79 -7.15 -3.80 -17.24
C ILE A 79 -6.98 -2.56 -18.12
N VAL A 80 -6.62 -1.44 -17.46
CA VAL A 80 -6.37 -0.15 -18.09
C VAL A 80 -4.92 0.27 -17.87
N SER A 81 -4.23 0.62 -18.97
CA SER A 81 -2.82 1.00 -18.99
C SER A 81 -2.57 2.28 -19.78
N SER A 82 -3.55 3.18 -19.92
CA SER A 82 -3.39 4.46 -20.61
C SER A 82 -3.91 5.64 -19.77
N PRO A 83 -3.26 6.82 -19.81
CA PRO A 83 -3.71 8.01 -19.08
C PRO A 83 -5.13 8.44 -19.44
N SER A 84 -5.48 8.48 -20.74
CA SER A 84 -6.81 8.89 -21.21
C SER A 84 -7.93 7.96 -20.72
N ALA A 85 -7.69 6.65 -20.73
CA ALA A 85 -8.68 5.71 -20.21
C ALA A 85 -8.82 5.79 -18.69
N VAL A 86 -7.72 6.06 -17.96
CA VAL A 86 -7.75 6.32 -16.51
C VAL A 86 -8.53 7.59 -16.22
N GLU A 87 -8.31 8.67 -16.98
CA GLU A 87 -9.08 9.90 -16.86
C GLU A 87 -10.59 9.64 -17.06
N GLU A 88 -10.99 8.92 -18.10
CA GLU A 88 -12.38 8.54 -18.33
C GLU A 88 -12.96 7.70 -17.17
N CYS A 89 -12.17 6.75 -16.63
CA CYS A 89 -12.59 5.93 -15.49
C CYS A 89 -12.91 6.76 -14.24
N PHE A 90 -12.08 7.76 -13.92
CA PHE A 90 -12.14 8.47 -12.63
C PHE A 90 -12.69 9.90 -12.73
N THR A 91 -13.19 10.29 -13.90
CA THR A 91 -14.01 11.49 -14.10
C THR A 91 -15.43 11.10 -14.46
N LYS A 92 -15.66 10.67 -15.72
CA LYS A 92 -16.98 10.30 -16.24
C LYS A 92 -17.61 9.11 -15.52
N ASN A 93 -16.83 8.06 -15.24
CA ASN A 93 -17.29 6.81 -14.63
C ASN A 93 -16.96 6.67 -13.13
N ASP A 94 -16.48 7.74 -12.47
CA ASP A 94 -15.93 7.69 -11.11
C ASP A 94 -16.89 7.08 -10.08
N ILE A 95 -18.21 7.41 -10.13
CA ILE A 95 -19.22 6.84 -9.24
C ILE A 95 -19.46 5.36 -9.55
N VAL A 96 -19.61 5.03 -10.83
CA VAL A 96 -19.88 3.65 -11.27
C VAL A 96 -18.74 2.71 -10.90
N LEU A 97 -17.51 3.17 -11.01
CA LEU A 97 -16.29 2.41 -10.71
C LEU A 97 -15.82 2.55 -9.25
N ALA A 98 -16.60 3.22 -8.39
CA ALA A 98 -16.19 3.43 -7.00
C ALA A 98 -16.37 2.21 -6.09
N ASN A 99 -17.02 1.12 -6.52
CA ASN A 99 -17.14 -0.07 -5.69
C ASN A 99 -15.84 -0.85 -5.59
N ARG A 100 -15.80 -1.78 -4.64
CA ARG A 100 -14.71 -2.74 -4.42
C ARG A 100 -15.22 -4.16 -4.64
N PRO A 101 -14.41 -5.04 -5.26
CA PRO A 101 -14.76 -6.44 -5.36
C PRO A 101 -14.74 -7.09 -3.98
N PRO A 102 -15.75 -7.89 -3.63
CA PRO A 102 -15.74 -8.66 -2.39
C PRO A 102 -14.67 -9.76 -2.48
N THR A 103 -13.81 -9.85 -1.46
CA THR A 103 -12.74 -10.84 -1.37
C THR A 103 -12.89 -11.70 -0.12
N LEU A 104 -12.25 -12.89 -0.08
CA LEU A 104 -12.18 -13.70 1.14
C LEU A 104 -11.44 -12.97 2.26
N LEU A 105 -10.39 -12.26 1.92
CA LEU A 105 -9.66 -11.42 2.85
C LEU A 105 -10.55 -10.31 3.39
N GLY A 106 -11.30 -9.63 2.53
CA GLY A 106 -12.27 -8.61 2.92
C GLY A 106 -13.40 -9.15 3.81
N LYS A 107 -13.88 -10.36 3.52
CA LYS A 107 -14.91 -11.03 4.32
C LYS A 107 -14.45 -11.28 5.75
N HIS A 108 -13.24 -11.83 5.93
CA HIS A 108 -12.77 -12.27 7.25
C HIS A 108 -11.98 -11.20 8.00
N LEU A 109 -11.07 -10.48 7.34
CA LEU A 109 -10.18 -9.52 7.99
C LEU A 109 -10.67 -8.07 7.92
N ALA A 110 -11.54 -7.73 6.96
CA ALA A 110 -12.08 -6.38 6.84
C ALA A 110 -13.56 -6.30 7.27
N TYR A 111 -13.93 -7.05 8.31
CA TYR A 111 -15.28 -7.03 8.92
C TYR A 111 -16.40 -7.14 7.88
N ASN A 112 -16.34 -8.21 7.06
CA ASN A 112 -17.31 -8.44 5.97
C ASN A 112 -17.33 -7.29 4.94
N ASN A 113 -16.14 -6.84 4.53
CA ASN A 113 -15.93 -5.74 3.57
C ASN A 113 -16.52 -4.39 4.03
N THR A 114 -16.52 -4.09 5.34
CA THR A 114 -17.06 -2.82 5.87
C THR A 114 -15.98 -1.80 6.21
N THR A 115 -14.69 -2.11 6.04
CA THR A 115 -13.61 -1.14 6.27
C THR A 115 -13.50 -0.09 5.17
N LEU A 116 -12.81 1.01 5.41
CA LEU A 116 -12.62 2.11 4.47
C LEU A 116 -12.07 1.67 3.10
N ILE A 117 -11.18 0.67 3.08
CA ILE A 117 -10.58 0.16 1.83
C ILE A 117 -11.56 -0.71 1.06
N GLN A 118 -12.28 -1.62 1.74
CA GLN A 118 -13.08 -2.68 1.13
C GLN A 118 -14.56 -2.36 0.97
N SER A 119 -15.07 -1.39 1.73
CA SER A 119 -16.49 -1.05 1.71
C SER A 119 -16.97 -0.64 0.32
N PRO A 120 -18.12 -1.14 -0.15
CA PRO A 120 -18.80 -0.62 -1.34
C PRO A 120 -19.04 0.89 -1.24
N TYR A 121 -19.15 1.56 -2.39
CA TYR A 121 -19.49 2.97 -2.41
C TYR A 121 -20.95 3.18 -1.96
N GLY A 122 -21.16 4.03 -0.98
CA GLY A 122 -22.45 4.33 -0.38
C GLY A 122 -22.31 5.20 0.86
N ASP A 123 -23.40 5.35 1.64
CA ASP A 123 -23.42 6.23 2.82
C ASP A 123 -22.41 5.81 3.89
N HIS A 124 -22.30 4.51 4.14
CA HIS A 124 -21.33 3.97 5.08
C HIS A 124 -19.90 4.33 4.67
N TRP A 125 -19.53 4.10 3.40
CA TRP A 125 -18.20 4.46 2.93
C TRP A 125 -17.95 5.98 2.97
N ARG A 126 -18.94 6.80 2.58
CA ARG A 126 -18.84 8.27 2.65
C ARG A 126 -18.57 8.75 4.08
N ASN A 127 -19.23 8.14 5.06
CA ASN A 127 -18.99 8.45 6.46
C ASN A 127 -17.60 8.02 6.93
N LEU A 128 -17.14 6.80 6.61
CA LEU A 128 -15.78 6.37 6.92
C LEU A 128 -14.74 7.29 6.27
N ARG A 129 -14.97 7.69 5.02
CA ARG A 129 -14.10 8.63 4.30
C ARG A 129 -14.06 9.99 4.99
N ARG A 130 -15.22 10.53 5.39
CA ARG A 130 -15.32 11.79 6.12
C ARG A 130 -14.57 11.74 7.44
N ILE A 131 -14.78 10.70 8.25
CA ILE A 131 -14.07 10.48 9.51
C ILE A 131 -12.57 10.45 9.26
N SER A 132 -12.12 9.63 8.32
CA SER A 132 -10.69 9.51 8.01
C SER A 132 -10.09 10.85 7.61
N THR A 133 -10.77 11.62 6.76
CA THR A 133 -10.27 12.90 6.27
C THR A 133 -10.25 13.98 7.35
N LEU A 134 -11.30 14.10 8.16
CA LEU A 134 -11.44 15.18 9.13
C LEU A 134 -10.77 14.84 10.47
N GLU A 135 -10.98 13.60 10.96
CA GLU A 135 -10.63 13.21 12.32
C GLU A 135 -9.25 12.55 12.44
N ILE A 136 -8.69 12.07 11.31
CA ILE A 136 -7.40 11.36 11.33
C ILE A 136 -6.35 12.09 10.49
N PHE A 137 -6.67 12.43 9.23
CA PHE A 137 -5.70 12.95 8.26
C PHE A 137 -5.79 14.46 8.01
N SER A 138 -6.63 15.20 8.75
CA SER A 138 -6.63 16.67 8.64
C SER A 138 -5.29 17.27 9.07
N ASN A 139 -4.93 18.41 8.50
CA ASN A 139 -3.67 19.09 8.84
C ASN A 139 -3.55 19.34 10.35
N ASN A 140 -4.65 19.71 11.03
CA ASN A 140 -4.65 19.92 12.48
C ASN A 140 -4.27 18.62 13.23
N ARG A 141 -4.87 17.48 12.86
CA ARG A 141 -4.56 16.18 13.49
C ARG A 141 -3.12 15.74 13.17
N LEU A 142 -2.67 15.88 11.93
CA LEU A 142 -1.31 15.55 11.54
C LEU A 142 -0.27 16.39 12.28
N ASN A 143 -0.57 17.67 12.53
CA ASN A 143 0.31 18.55 13.32
C ASN A 143 0.39 18.11 14.81
N LYS A 144 -0.72 17.64 15.41
CA LYS A 144 -0.69 17.06 16.77
C LYS A 144 0.24 15.84 16.86
N PHE A 145 0.35 15.06 15.81
CA PHE A 145 1.22 13.88 15.75
C PHE A 145 2.65 14.16 15.24
N LEU A 146 3.00 15.42 14.99
CA LEU A 146 4.35 15.80 14.56
C LEU A 146 5.44 15.31 15.52
N GLY A 147 5.22 15.47 16.82
CA GLY A 147 6.14 14.99 17.86
C GLY A 147 6.45 13.51 17.75
N ILE A 148 5.42 12.68 17.51
CA ILE A 148 5.57 11.22 17.33
C ILE A 148 6.46 10.91 16.14
N ARG A 149 6.19 11.48 14.96
CA ARG A 149 6.99 11.25 13.74
C ARG A 149 8.44 11.65 13.95
N ARG A 150 8.66 12.85 14.51
CA ARG A 150 10.00 13.35 14.82
C ARG A 150 10.77 12.43 15.78
N ASP A 151 10.11 11.91 16.81
CA ASP A 151 10.74 11.03 17.79
C ASP A 151 11.14 9.69 17.18
N GLU A 152 10.27 9.08 16.36
CA GLU A 152 10.59 7.79 15.71
C GLU A 152 11.73 7.96 14.69
N ILE A 153 11.77 9.06 13.95
CA ILE A 153 12.88 9.38 13.06
C ILE A 153 14.18 9.57 13.86
N LYS A 154 14.14 10.32 14.97
CA LYS A 154 15.31 10.47 15.86
C LYS A 154 15.80 9.12 16.42
N HIS A 155 14.89 8.19 16.71
CA HIS A 155 15.25 6.82 17.10
C HIS A 155 16.00 6.09 15.99
N LEU A 156 15.47 6.13 14.77
CA LEU A 156 16.15 5.57 13.58
C LEU A 156 17.56 6.15 13.43
N LEU A 157 17.70 7.49 13.47
CA LEU A 157 18.99 8.16 13.34
C LEU A 157 19.99 7.77 14.46
N ARG A 158 19.52 7.64 15.71
CA ARG A 158 20.38 7.18 16.82
C ARG A 158 20.86 5.76 16.63
N ASN A 159 20.00 4.86 16.17
CA ASN A 159 20.36 3.48 15.89
C ASN A 159 21.43 3.38 14.79
N LEU A 160 21.23 4.11 13.70
CA LEU A 160 22.22 4.21 12.62
C LEU A 160 23.55 4.81 13.10
N SER A 161 23.50 5.87 13.92
CA SER A 161 24.69 6.49 14.49
C SER A 161 25.47 5.56 15.42
N ARG A 162 24.77 4.78 16.26
CA ARG A 162 25.41 3.77 17.11
C ARG A 162 26.10 2.69 16.29
N SER A 163 25.48 2.22 15.21
CA SER A 163 26.09 1.23 14.31
C SER A 163 27.31 1.76 13.59
N SER A 164 27.36 3.08 13.28
CA SER A 164 28.41 3.71 12.47
C SER A 164 29.38 4.59 13.28
N CYS A 165 29.49 4.39 14.61
CA CYS A 165 30.32 5.21 15.50
C CYS A 165 31.83 5.12 15.21
N HIS A 166 32.31 4.03 14.61
CA HIS A 166 33.72 3.80 14.27
C HIS A 166 34.04 3.98 12.77
N GLY A 167 33.14 4.55 11.98
CA GLY A 167 33.27 4.73 10.54
C GLY A 167 32.12 4.12 9.76
N PHE A 168 32.38 3.72 8.51
CA PHE A 168 31.36 3.07 7.72
C PHE A 168 30.96 1.71 8.31
N ALA A 169 29.67 1.51 8.52
CA ALA A 169 29.08 0.24 8.94
C ALA A 169 28.01 -0.22 7.95
N LYS A 170 27.96 -1.53 7.73
CA LYS A 170 26.89 -2.15 6.93
C LYS A 170 25.60 -2.18 7.73
N VAL A 171 24.52 -1.65 7.16
CA VAL A 171 23.19 -1.62 7.76
C VAL A 171 22.14 -2.18 6.79
N GLU A 172 21.12 -2.83 7.33
CA GLU A 172 19.95 -3.28 6.57
C GLU A 172 18.82 -2.29 6.83
N LEU A 173 18.38 -1.57 5.79
CA LEU A 173 17.46 -0.46 5.93
C LEU A 173 15.99 -0.87 5.93
N GLN A 174 15.61 -1.97 5.28
CA GLN A 174 14.19 -2.37 5.14
C GLN A 174 13.54 -2.56 6.51
N SER A 175 14.14 -3.37 7.38
CA SER A 175 13.61 -3.64 8.72
C SER A 175 13.58 -2.39 9.58
N MET A 176 14.62 -1.55 9.51
CA MET A 176 14.69 -0.31 10.29
C MET A 176 13.63 0.71 9.87
N LEU A 177 13.37 0.84 8.57
CA LEU A 177 12.34 1.73 8.03
C LEU A 177 10.94 1.20 8.35
N LEU A 178 10.72 -0.11 8.26
CA LEU A 178 9.47 -0.74 8.62
C LEU A 178 9.15 -0.55 10.11
N GLU A 179 10.15 -0.72 10.99
CA GLU A 179 10.03 -0.47 12.41
C GLU A 179 9.65 0.98 12.72
N MET A 180 10.34 1.93 12.13
CA MET A 180 10.09 3.36 12.30
C MET A 180 8.68 3.76 11.85
N THR A 181 8.26 3.33 10.66
CA THR A 181 6.93 3.64 10.13
C THR A 181 5.83 2.97 10.96
N PHE A 182 6.04 1.71 11.36
CA PHE A 182 5.10 0.99 12.21
C PHE A 182 4.91 1.66 13.57
N ASN A 183 6.01 1.95 14.27
CA ASN A 183 5.96 2.62 15.58
C ASN A 183 5.30 4.00 15.46
N SER A 184 5.57 4.75 14.38
CA SER A 184 4.90 6.03 14.12
C SER A 184 3.38 5.87 14.08
N ILE A 185 2.87 4.92 13.30
CA ILE A 185 1.43 4.65 13.19
C ILE A 185 0.87 4.14 14.53
N MET A 186 1.53 3.18 15.17
CA MET A 186 1.04 2.58 16.40
C MET A 186 0.99 3.57 17.57
N ARG A 187 1.96 4.48 17.65
CA ARG A 187 1.93 5.59 18.61
C ARG A 187 0.82 6.59 18.33
N MET A 188 0.56 6.89 17.05
CA MET A 188 -0.58 7.75 16.68
C MET A 188 -1.91 7.09 17.02
N VAL A 189 -2.03 5.77 16.84
CA VAL A 189 -3.25 5.00 17.05
C VAL A 189 -3.52 4.77 18.54
N ALA A 190 -2.54 4.25 19.29
CA ALA A 190 -2.72 3.74 20.65
C ALA A 190 -1.67 4.25 21.66
N GLY A 191 -0.74 5.11 21.25
CA GLY A 191 0.32 5.62 22.12
C GLY A 191 1.41 4.60 22.46
N LYS A 192 1.38 3.41 21.85
CA LYS A 192 2.29 2.30 22.13
C LYS A 192 3.41 2.17 21.11
N ARG A 193 4.53 1.58 21.52
CA ARG A 193 5.66 1.24 20.66
C ARG A 193 5.93 -0.25 20.78
N TYR A 194 5.96 -0.98 19.63
CA TYR A 194 6.12 -2.44 19.62
C TYR A 194 7.46 -2.93 19.06
N TYR A 195 8.25 -2.03 18.48
CA TYR A 195 9.61 -2.34 18.06
C TYR A 195 10.57 -1.47 18.85
N ARG A 196 11.63 -2.08 19.39
CA ARG A 196 12.73 -1.38 20.06
C ARG A 196 14.04 -2.08 19.74
N TYR A 197 14.97 -1.34 19.23
CA TYR A 197 16.33 -1.80 19.03
C TYR A 197 17.06 -1.75 20.39
N GLY A 198 17.42 -2.93 20.94
CA GLY A 198 18.34 -3.04 22.08
C GLY A 198 17.81 -2.64 23.46
N GLU A 199 16.51 -2.42 23.65
CA GLU A 199 15.91 -2.14 24.96
C GLU A 199 14.65 -3.00 25.19
N ASP A 200 14.39 -3.38 26.45
CA ASP A 200 13.20 -4.14 26.82
C ASP A 200 11.91 -3.34 26.55
N VAL A 201 11.01 -3.94 25.78
CA VAL A 201 9.64 -3.42 25.58
C VAL A 201 8.85 -3.80 26.82
N LYS A 202 8.15 -2.85 27.45
CA LYS A 202 7.34 -3.10 28.67
C LYS A 202 6.38 -4.29 28.54
N ASP A 203 5.88 -4.55 27.31
CA ASP A 203 4.95 -5.64 26.95
C ASP A 203 5.52 -6.47 25.80
N GLU A 204 6.69 -7.10 26.00
CA GLU A 204 7.38 -7.82 24.93
C GLU A 204 6.56 -8.98 24.34
N GLU A 205 5.72 -9.65 25.15
CA GLU A 205 4.87 -10.73 24.65
C GLU A 205 3.75 -10.20 23.74
N GLU A 206 3.08 -9.10 24.11
CA GLU A 206 2.08 -8.44 23.28
C GLU A 206 2.70 -7.99 21.95
N ALA A 207 3.88 -7.36 22.02
CA ALA A 207 4.61 -6.93 20.83
C ALA A 207 5.02 -8.10 19.94
N ARG A 208 5.48 -9.22 20.51
CA ARG A 208 5.81 -10.47 19.77
C ARG A 208 4.56 -11.08 19.13
N GLN A 209 3.46 -11.18 19.86
CA GLN A 209 2.20 -11.69 19.34
C GLN A 209 1.71 -10.85 18.16
N PHE A 210 1.72 -9.53 18.30
CA PHE A 210 1.32 -8.62 17.25
C PHE A 210 2.22 -8.74 16.00
N ARG A 211 3.55 -8.78 16.16
CA ARG A 211 4.49 -8.96 15.04
C ARG A 211 4.23 -10.27 14.28
N ARG A 212 3.86 -11.36 14.98
CA ARG A 212 3.45 -12.62 14.34
C ARG A 212 2.17 -12.44 13.53
N ILE A 213 1.15 -11.77 14.09
CA ILE A 213 -0.12 -11.49 13.41
C ILE A 213 0.14 -10.68 12.14
N MET A 214 0.94 -9.62 12.21
CA MET A 214 1.27 -8.79 11.05
C MET A 214 2.03 -9.56 9.97
N LYS A 215 2.99 -10.41 10.36
CA LYS A 215 3.72 -11.28 9.44
C LYS A 215 2.80 -12.30 8.75
N GLU A 216 1.88 -12.91 9.49
CA GLU A 216 0.86 -13.82 8.91
C GLU A 216 -0.02 -13.04 7.92
N LEU A 217 -0.46 -11.84 8.27
CA LEU A 217 -1.35 -10.99 7.47
C LEU A 217 -0.71 -10.54 6.15
N THR A 218 0.53 -10.05 6.20
CA THR A 218 1.26 -9.64 4.99
C THR A 218 1.56 -10.83 4.08
N GLY A 219 1.72 -12.03 4.63
CA GLY A 219 1.89 -13.25 3.86
C GLY A 219 0.67 -13.63 2.98
N PHE A 220 -0.54 -13.18 3.33
CA PHE A 220 -1.74 -13.33 2.48
C PHE A 220 -1.85 -12.24 1.42
N GLY A 221 -1.09 -11.17 1.55
CA GLY A 221 -1.10 -10.06 0.61
C GLY A 221 -0.46 -10.43 -0.73
N GLY A 222 -1.10 -10.03 -1.81
CA GLY A 222 -0.61 -10.29 -3.18
C GLY A 222 -0.70 -11.74 -3.63
N ALA A 223 -1.20 -12.65 -2.81
CA ALA A 223 -1.53 -13.99 -3.24
C ALA A 223 -2.86 -13.96 -3.99
N SER A 224 -2.81 -13.99 -5.33
CA SER A 224 -3.96 -14.38 -6.14
C SER A 224 -4.26 -15.86 -5.85
N ASN A 225 -5.07 -16.13 -4.82
CA ASN A 225 -5.47 -17.49 -4.55
C ASN A 225 -6.57 -17.87 -5.56
N PRO A 226 -6.39 -18.92 -6.37
CA PRO A 226 -7.40 -19.38 -7.32
C PRO A 226 -8.78 -19.62 -6.69
N ALA A 227 -8.83 -19.96 -5.39
CA ALA A 227 -10.08 -20.14 -4.65
C ALA A 227 -10.94 -18.86 -4.54
N GLU A 228 -10.37 -17.67 -4.72
CA GLU A 228 -11.16 -16.45 -4.80
C GLU A 228 -12.03 -16.39 -6.06
N PHE A 229 -11.56 -16.99 -7.16
CA PHE A 229 -12.15 -16.87 -8.49
C PHE A 229 -12.81 -18.16 -8.99
N VAL A 230 -12.49 -19.30 -8.39
CA VAL A 230 -13.00 -20.62 -8.78
C VAL A 230 -13.86 -21.20 -7.65
N PRO A 231 -15.21 -21.15 -7.75
CA PRO A 231 -16.12 -21.51 -6.66
C PRO A 231 -15.89 -22.90 -6.04
N ILE A 232 -15.55 -23.89 -6.87
CA ILE A 232 -15.30 -25.27 -6.40
C ILE A 232 -14.08 -25.34 -5.46
N LEU A 233 -13.01 -24.57 -5.76
CA LEU A 233 -11.83 -24.51 -4.90
C LEU A 233 -12.13 -23.82 -3.57
N ARG A 234 -13.05 -22.85 -3.59
CA ARG A 234 -13.53 -22.18 -2.39
C ARG A 234 -14.37 -23.12 -1.53
N TRP A 235 -15.25 -23.89 -2.15
CA TRP A 235 -16.06 -24.88 -1.43
C TRP A 235 -15.21 -25.97 -0.76
N MET A 236 -14.12 -26.38 -1.40
CA MET A 236 -13.18 -27.38 -0.86
C MET A 236 -12.17 -26.79 0.14
N ASP A 237 -12.23 -25.50 0.44
CA ASP A 237 -11.21 -24.74 1.21
C ASP A 237 -9.77 -25.05 0.75
N TYR A 238 -9.54 -24.92 -0.55
CA TYR A 238 -8.24 -25.24 -1.17
C TYR A 238 -7.07 -24.55 -0.46
N GLY A 239 -6.12 -25.37 0.03
CA GLY A 239 -4.98 -24.90 0.82
C GLY A 239 -5.32 -24.45 2.25
N GLY A 240 -6.54 -24.70 2.74
CA GLY A 240 -6.99 -24.31 4.09
C GLY A 240 -7.03 -22.78 4.28
N LEU A 241 -7.22 -22.01 3.19
CA LEU A 241 -7.16 -20.56 3.20
C LEU A 241 -8.22 -19.96 4.11
N GLU A 242 -9.48 -20.37 3.96
CA GLU A 242 -10.58 -19.78 4.74
C GLU A 242 -10.42 -20.08 6.24
N LYS A 243 -9.96 -21.29 6.59
CA LYS A 243 -9.64 -21.66 7.98
C LYS A 243 -8.51 -20.78 8.55
N LYS A 244 -7.45 -20.55 7.78
CA LYS A 244 -6.33 -19.67 8.19
C LYS A 244 -6.81 -18.23 8.38
N LEU A 245 -7.59 -17.69 7.44
CA LEU A 245 -8.13 -16.34 7.52
C LEU A 245 -9.07 -16.16 8.72
N LYS A 246 -9.92 -17.15 9.04
CA LYS A 246 -10.77 -17.12 10.24
C LYS A 246 -9.96 -17.10 11.53
N SER A 247 -8.89 -17.92 11.61
CA SER A 247 -8.01 -17.94 12.77
C SER A 247 -7.28 -16.61 12.95
N LEU A 248 -6.75 -16.06 11.87
CA LEU A 248 -6.05 -14.76 11.88
C LEU A 248 -7.01 -13.60 12.23
N SER A 249 -8.22 -13.62 11.68
CA SER A 249 -9.27 -12.64 11.98
C SER A 249 -9.60 -12.58 13.46
N ARG A 250 -9.74 -13.75 14.10
CA ARG A 250 -10.01 -13.81 15.55
C ARG A 250 -8.85 -13.23 16.35
N LYS A 251 -7.60 -13.64 16.07
CA LYS A 251 -6.41 -13.10 16.76
C LYS A 251 -6.30 -11.59 16.61
N MET A 252 -6.57 -11.07 15.40
CA MET A 252 -6.54 -9.64 15.12
C MET A 252 -7.66 -8.90 15.84
N ASP A 253 -8.88 -9.44 15.83
CA ASP A 253 -10.03 -8.82 16.50
C ASP A 253 -9.82 -8.74 18.01
N GLU A 254 -9.34 -9.83 18.64
CA GLU A 254 -8.97 -9.88 20.07
C GLU A 254 -7.90 -8.83 20.41
N PHE A 255 -6.88 -8.71 19.57
CA PHE A 255 -5.83 -7.72 19.74
C PHE A 255 -6.35 -6.27 19.62
N LEU A 256 -7.14 -5.98 18.58
CA LEU A 256 -7.70 -4.64 18.38
C LEU A 256 -8.71 -4.26 19.49
N GLN A 257 -9.48 -5.23 20.00
CA GLN A 257 -10.37 -5.02 21.12
C GLN A 257 -9.58 -4.68 22.39
N ALA A 258 -8.52 -5.42 22.67
CA ALA A 258 -7.66 -5.15 23.82
C ALA A 258 -7.08 -3.73 23.81
N LEU A 259 -6.66 -3.23 22.64
CA LEU A 259 -6.20 -1.83 22.49
C LEU A 259 -7.30 -0.81 22.83
N ILE A 260 -8.53 -1.06 22.39
CA ILE A 260 -9.66 -0.18 22.66
C ILE A 260 -10.01 -0.21 24.16
N ASP A 261 -10.08 -1.40 24.75
CA ASP A 261 -10.45 -1.58 26.15
C ASP A 261 -9.41 -0.97 27.10
N GLU A 262 -8.12 -1.10 26.77
CA GLU A 262 -7.05 -0.45 27.51
C GLU A 262 -7.17 1.08 27.51
N GLN A 263 -7.44 1.69 26.33
CA GLN A 263 -7.65 3.14 26.26
C GLN A 263 -8.93 3.58 26.98
N ARG A 264 -9.97 2.75 26.95
CA ARG A 264 -11.26 3.01 27.63
C ARG A 264 -11.12 3.00 29.17
N CYS A 265 -10.17 2.21 29.71
CA CYS A 265 -9.88 2.14 31.14
C CYS A 265 -8.97 3.27 31.65
N LYS A 266 -8.38 4.09 30.77
CA LYS A 266 -7.56 5.23 31.22
C LYS A 266 -8.43 6.36 31.77
N GLU A 267 -8.04 6.90 32.92
CA GLU A 267 -8.75 8.01 33.58
C GLU A 267 -8.47 9.35 32.88
N GLU A 268 -7.29 9.51 32.28
CA GLU A 268 -6.89 10.75 31.58
C GLU A 268 -7.28 10.70 30.10
N GLU A 269 -7.84 11.80 29.59
CA GLU A 269 -8.08 11.96 28.15
C GLU A 269 -6.75 12.02 27.38
N GLY A 270 -6.46 10.96 26.67
CA GLY A 270 -5.29 10.86 25.81
C GLY A 270 -5.47 11.63 24.49
N ASN A 271 -4.37 11.72 23.73
CA ASN A 271 -4.35 12.38 22.42
C ASN A 271 -4.24 11.38 21.24
N THR A 272 -4.46 10.10 21.48
CA THR A 272 -4.38 9.07 20.42
C THR A 272 -5.60 9.11 19.50
N MET A 273 -5.52 8.38 18.38
CA MET A 273 -6.68 8.22 17.52
C MET A 273 -7.81 7.45 18.23
N ILE A 274 -7.47 6.40 19.02
CA ILE A 274 -8.46 5.63 19.78
C ILE A 274 -9.18 6.52 20.78
N ASP A 275 -8.47 7.35 21.56
CA ASP A 275 -9.08 8.28 22.51
C ASP A 275 -10.09 9.20 21.82
N HIS A 276 -9.70 9.75 20.67
CA HIS A 276 -10.60 10.60 19.88
C HIS A 276 -11.82 9.84 19.37
N MET A 277 -11.64 8.62 18.85
CA MET A 277 -12.76 7.80 18.38
C MET A 277 -13.70 7.39 19.53
N LEU A 278 -13.17 7.12 20.72
CA LEU A 278 -13.97 6.85 21.92
C LEU A 278 -14.75 8.08 22.36
N SER A 279 -14.18 9.28 22.24
CA SER A 279 -14.92 10.52 22.54
C SER A 279 -16.10 10.72 21.55
N LEU A 280 -15.92 10.41 20.26
CA LEU A 280 -17.00 10.41 19.27
C LEU A 280 -18.04 9.31 19.54
N GLN A 281 -17.60 8.14 20.02
CA GLN A 281 -18.51 7.04 20.42
C GLN A 281 -19.45 7.45 21.56
N LYS A 282 -18.95 8.20 22.54
CA LYS A 282 -19.79 8.74 23.64
C LYS A 282 -20.90 9.67 23.12
N LEU A 283 -20.64 10.41 22.03
CA LEU A 283 -21.61 11.33 21.42
C LEU A 283 -22.59 10.63 20.49
N GLN A 284 -22.15 9.61 19.76
CA GLN A 284 -22.93 8.89 18.76
C GLN A 284 -22.62 7.37 18.82
N PRO A 285 -23.07 6.67 19.87
CA PRO A 285 -22.72 5.26 20.12
C PRO A 285 -23.24 4.30 19.05
N ASP A 286 -24.39 4.57 18.48
CA ASP A 286 -24.99 3.73 17.45
C ASP A 286 -24.18 3.71 16.15
N TYR A 287 -23.41 4.75 15.89
CA TYR A 287 -22.60 4.85 14.68
C TYR A 287 -21.12 4.48 14.92
N TYR A 288 -20.48 5.05 15.94
CA TYR A 288 -19.06 4.77 16.23
C TYR A 288 -18.89 3.50 17.07
N THR A 289 -19.29 2.36 16.52
CA THR A 289 -19.16 1.06 17.20
C THR A 289 -17.70 0.63 17.31
N ASP A 290 -17.40 -0.26 18.26
CA ASP A 290 -16.05 -0.86 18.38
C ASP A 290 -15.60 -1.49 17.06
N GLN A 291 -16.51 -2.09 16.29
CA GLN A 291 -16.18 -2.65 14.97
C GLN A 291 -15.69 -1.58 13.98
N ILE A 292 -16.30 -0.40 13.96
CA ILE A 292 -15.86 0.73 13.11
C ILE A 292 -14.49 1.22 13.56
N ILE A 293 -14.28 1.37 14.86
CA ILE A 293 -13.00 1.79 15.43
C ILE A 293 -11.90 0.77 15.08
N LYS A 294 -12.14 -0.52 15.32
CA LYS A 294 -11.23 -1.61 14.96
C LYS A 294 -10.92 -1.61 13.46
N GLY A 295 -11.93 -1.41 12.61
CA GLY A 295 -11.75 -1.32 11.16
C GLY A 295 -10.85 -0.15 10.73
N LEU A 296 -10.95 1.01 11.37
CA LEU A 296 -10.08 2.16 11.11
C LEU A 296 -8.65 1.91 11.60
N ILE A 297 -8.48 1.34 12.79
CA ILE A 297 -7.17 0.95 13.33
C ILE A 297 -6.48 -0.01 12.36
N LEU A 298 -7.17 -1.07 11.96
CA LEU A 298 -6.65 -2.09 11.04
C LEU A 298 -6.17 -1.47 9.72
N VAL A 299 -6.98 -0.58 9.13
CA VAL A 299 -6.62 0.10 7.87
C VAL A 299 -5.37 0.96 8.04
N LEU A 300 -5.24 1.68 9.14
CA LEU A 300 -4.07 2.51 9.42
C LEU A 300 -2.80 1.68 9.59
N LEU A 301 -2.87 0.60 10.35
CA LEU A 301 -1.75 -0.31 10.58
C LEU A 301 -1.27 -0.97 9.29
N LEU A 302 -2.20 -1.41 8.43
CA LEU A 302 -1.85 -2.07 7.17
C LEU A 302 -1.36 -1.10 6.10
N ALA A 303 -2.10 -0.03 5.87
CA ALA A 303 -1.83 0.87 4.75
C ALA A 303 -0.75 1.90 5.07
N GLY A 304 -0.63 2.35 6.32
CA GLY A 304 0.28 3.42 6.71
C GLY A 304 1.71 2.98 6.98
N THR A 305 1.96 1.69 7.18
CA THR A 305 3.27 1.17 7.59
C THR A 305 4.11 0.80 6.38
N ASP A 306 3.74 -0.26 5.70
CA ASP A 306 4.55 -0.88 4.65
C ASP A 306 4.74 0.03 3.43
N THR A 307 3.72 0.77 3.02
CA THR A 307 3.80 1.65 1.85
C THR A 307 4.86 2.75 1.99
N SER A 308 4.96 3.36 3.16
CA SER A 308 5.96 4.42 3.44
C SER A 308 7.37 3.83 3.57
N ALA A 309 7.52 2.67 4.21
CA ALA A 309 8.81 1.98 4.34
C ALA A 309 9.37 1.57 2.97
N VAL A 310 8.54 0.95 2.14
CA VAL A 310 8.89 0.55 0.76
C VAL A 310 9.28 1.76 -0.11
N THR A 311 8.54 2.87 0.00
CA THR A 311 8.89 4.10 -0.74
C THR A 311 10.26 4.64 -0.32
N LEU A 312 10.57 4.66 0.98
CA LEU A 312 11.88 5.07 1.50
C LEU A 312 13.00 4.13 1.06
N GLU A 313 12.75 2.84 1.09
CA GLU A 313 13.71 1.83 0.64
C GLU A 313 14.05 2.00 -0.85
N TRP A 314 13.05 2.22 -1.72
CA TRP A 314 13.28 2.51 -3.13
C TRP A 314 13.97 3.85 -3.36
N ALA A 315 13.63 4.88 -2.59
CA ALA A 315 14.30 6.18 -2.68
C ALA A 315 15.80 6.03 -2.37
N MET A 316 16.14 5.37 -1.25
CA MET A 316 17.54 5.13 -0.87
C MET A 316 18.26 4.22 -1.88
N THR A 317 17.61 3.21 -2.43
CA THR A 317 18.15 2.35 -3.50
C THR A 317 18.56 3.18 -4.72
N ASN A 318 17.66 4.06 -5.18
CA ASN A 318 17.94 4.91 -6.33
C ASN A 318 19.05 5.91 -6.04
N LEU A 319 19.08 6.50 -4.85
CA LEU A 319 20.14 7.43 -4.45
C LEU A 319 21.51 6.77 -4.38
N LEU A 320 21.61 5.53 -3.91
CA LEU A 320 22.85 4.75 -3.90
C LEU A 320 23.33 4.41 -5.32
N ASN A 321 22.41 4.17 -6.24
CA ASN A 321 22.76 3.92 -7.65
C ASN A 321 23.06 5.22 -8.43
N HIS A 322 22.68 6.39 -7.89
CA HIS A 322 22.90 7.69 -8.51
C HIS A 322 23.60 8.67 -7.53
N PRO A 323 24.89 8.50 -7.23
CA PRO A 323 25.60 9.29 -6.21
C PRO A 323 25.61 10.80 -6.51
N ASN A 324 25.53 11.20 -7.78
CA ASN A 324 25.44 12.61 -8.16
C ASN A 324 24.09 13.22 -7.71
N ILE A 325 22.98 12.46 -7.82
CA ILE A 325 21.66 12.88 -7.35
C ILE A 325 21.66 12.98 -5.82
N LEU A 326 22.24 11.98 -5.14
CA LEU A 326 22.42 12.02 -3.68
C LEU A 326 23.21 13.24 -3.22
N LYS A 327 24.33 13.56 -3.93
CA LYS A 327 25.14 14.73 -3.64
C LYS A 327 24.36 16.02 -3.84
N LYS A 328 23.62 16.18 -4.95
CA LYS A 328 22.79 17.39 -5.23
C LYS A 328 21.71 17.57 -4.15
N ALA A 329 21.06 16.48 -3.71
CA ALA A 329 20.09 16.53 -2.63
C ALA A 329 20.72 16.95 -1.28
N ARG A 330 21.92 16.48 -0.99
CA ARG A 330 22.68 16.87 0.19
C ARG A 330 23.05 18.36 0.13
N ASP A 331 23.59 18.81 -1.00
CA ASP A 331 23.97 20.21 -1.21
C ASP A 331 22.75 21.15 -1.04
N GLU A 332 21.56 20.74 -1.50
CA GLU A 332 20.31 21.49 -1.25
C GLU A 332 20.01 21.57 0.25
N ILE A 333 20.04 20.44 0.96
CA ILE A 333 19.73 20.40 2.40
C ILE A 333 20.74 21.23 3.19
N ASP A 334 22.04 21.07 2.92
CA ASP A 334 23.10 21.79 3.63
C ASP A 334 23.00 23.31 3.39
N SER A 335 22.60 23.74 2.17
CA SER A 335 22.42 25.17 1.84
C SER A 335 21.16 25.78 2.45
N GLN A 336 20.06 25.04 2.50
CA GLN A 336 18.76 25.56 2.96
C GLN A 336 18.56 25.45 4.47
N ILE A 337 19.10 24.41 5.10
CA ILE A 337 18.88 24.10 6.52
C ILE A 337 20.12 24.43 7.36
N GLY A 338 21.31 24.23 6.78
CA GLY A 338 22.57 24.38 7.49
C GLY A 338 22.91 23.23 8.43
N GLU A 339 24.00 23.38 9.18
CA GLU A 339 24.56 22.34 10.06
C GLU A 339 24.19 22.53 11.55
N GLU A 340 23.31 23.47 11.89
CA GLU A 340 23.03 23.83 13.27
C GLU A 340 21.78 23.17 13.86
N LYS A 341 20.90 22.59 13.02
CA LYS A 341 19.64 21.96 13.44
C LYS A 341 19.30 20.74 12.60
N PHE A 342 18.54 19.82 13.16
CA PHE A 342 17.86 18.78 12.38
C PHE A 342 16.81 19.39 11.46
N ILE A 343 16.67 18.77 10.27
CA ILE A 343 15.56 19.09 9.39
C ILE A 343 14.22 18.89 10.13
N GLU A 344 13.31 19.80 9.98
CA GLU A 344 11.96 19.74 10.49
C GLU A 344 10.92 19.67 9.36
N GLU A 345 9.70 19.24 9.71
CA GLU A 345 8.61 19.11 8.71
C GLU A 345 8.28 20.43 8.01
N SER A 346 8.43 21.57 8.71
CA SER A 346 8.28 22.92 8.15
C SER A 346 9.36 23.28 7.14
N ASP A 347 10.53 22.67 7.22
CA ASP A 347 11.65 22.95 6.29
C ASP A 347 11.49 22.22 4.95
N VAL A 348 10.73 21.11 4.94
CA VAL A 348 10.52 20.26 3.76
C VAL A 348 10.00 21.04 2.56
N SER A 349 9.17 22.07 2.78
CA SER A 349 8.65 22.93 1.70
C SER A 349 9.73 23.73 0.95
N LYS A 350 10.92 23.88 1.52
CA LYS A 350 12.07 24.58 0.92
C LYS A 350 12.97 23.65 0.10
N LEU A 351 12.78 22.34 0.23
CA LEU A 351 13.62 21.30 -0.35
C LEU A 351 12.99 20.74 -1.63
N HIS A 352 13.03 21.53 -2.71
CA HIS A 352 12.36 21.22 -3.97
C HIS A 352 12.96 20.00 -4.67
N TYR A 353 14.29 19.87 -4.63
CA TYR A 353 14.95 18.73 -5.24
C TYR A 353 14.68 17.42 -4.49
N LEU A 354 14.64 17.48 -3.15
CA LEU A 354 14.19 16.34 -2.34
C LEU A 354 12.76 15.90 -2.69
N GLN A 355 11.83 16.86 -2.90
CA GLN A 355 10.46 16.55 -3.34
C GLN A 355 10.45 15.91 -4.74
N SER A 356 11.31 16.39 -5.65
CA SER A 356 11.47 15.82 -6.99
C SER A 356 11.99 14.37 -6.94
N ILE A 357 12.94 14.07 -6.06
CA ILE A 357 13.43 12.70 -5.81
C ILE A 357 12.30 11.78 -5.36
N ILE A 358 11.47 12.24 -4.42
CA ILE A 358 10.34 11.46 -3.91
C ILE A 358 9.30 11.22 -5.01
N SER A 359 8.99 12.24 -5.79
CA SER A 359 8.03 12.15 -6.90
C SER A 359 8.53 11.18 -7.98
N GLU A 360 9.80 11.21 -8.34
CA GLU A 360 10.39 10.28 -9.30
C GLU A 360 10.46 8.85 -8.74
N THR A 361 10.73 8.71 -7.44
CA THR A 361 10.65 7.39 -6.77
C THR A 361 9.24 6.83 -6.85
N LEU A 362 8.23 7.62 -6.53
CA LEU A 362 6.81 7.20 -6.60
C LEU A 362 6.36 6.94 -8.04
N ARG A 363 6.93 7.61 -9.03
CA ARG A 363 6.69 7.33 -10.44
C ARG A 363 7.24 5.96 -10.83
N LEU A 364 8.52 5.71 -10.57
CA LEU A 364 9.16 4.46 -10.95
C LEU A 364 8.74 3.28 -10.08
N TYR A 365 8.57 3.50 -8.79
CA TYR A 365 8.30 2.45 -7.81
C TYR A 365 7.05 2.78 -6.97
N PRO A 366 5.86 2.89 -7.60
CA PRO A 366 4.63 3.11 -6.86
C PRO A 366 4.38 1.96 -5.90
N ALA A 367 4.14 2.24 -4.62
CA ALA A 367 3.92 1.20 -3.62
C ALA A 367 2.75 0.26 -4.00
N ALA A 368 1.74 0.76 -4.72
CA ALA A 368 0.62 -0.01 -5.26
C ALA A 368 0.62 0.03 -6.80
N PRO A 369 1.39 -0.83 -7.49
CA PRO A 369 1.62 -0.75 -8.94
C PRO A 369 0.37 -0.94 -9.79
N LEU A 370 -0.64 -1.65 -9.27
CA LEU A 370 -1.94 -1.88 -9.91
C LEU A 370 -3.07 -1.08 -9.26
N LEU A 371 -2.74 -0.17 -8.34
CA LEU A 371 -3.68 0.48 -7.41
C LEU A 371 -4.49 -0.57 -6.62
N VAL A 372 -5.61 -0.13 -6.02
CA VAL A 372 -6.54 -1.04 -5.35
C VAL A 372 -7.67 -1.39 -6.32
N PRO A 373 -8.03 -2.66 -6.51
CA PRO A 373 -9.05 -3.06 -7.47
C PRO A 373 -10.37 -2.31 -7.27
N HIS A 374 -10.98 -1.89 -8.38
CA HIS A 374 -12.31 -1.31 -8.44
C HIS A 374 -13.33 -2.32 -8.98
N MET A 375 -14.63 -2.04 -8.83
CA MET A 375 -15.70 -2.83 -9.40
C MET A 375 -16.81 -1.92 -9.91
N SER A 376 -17.31 -2.20 -11.11
CA SER A 376 -18.43 -1.46 -11.67
C SER A 376 -19.74 -1.80 -10.95
N SER A 377 -20.48 -0.77 -10.54
CA SER A 377 -21.82 -0.92 -9.93
C SER A 377 -22.95 -0.99 -10.95
N ALA A 378 -22.70 -0.52 -12.16
CA ALA A 378 -23.63 -0.52 -13.29
C ALA A 378 -22.84 -0.71 -14.60
N ASP A 379 -23.54 -0.91 -15.71
CA ASP A 379 -22.91 -0.90 -17.02
C ASP A 379 -22.34 0.48 -17.34
N CYS A 380 -21.15 0.52 -17.94
CA CYS A 380 -20.52 1.74 -18.40
C CYS A 380 -19.64 1.47 -19.63
N THR A 381 -18.98 2.50 -20.15
CA THR A 381 -18.03 2.39 -21.26
C THR A 381 -16.68 2.94 -20.86
N ILE A 382 -15.59 2.31 -21.33
CA ILE A 382 -14.21 2.78 -21.16
C ILE A 382 -13.51 2.68 -22.51
N GLY A 383 -13.05 3.80 -23.04
CA GLY A 383 -12.37 3.83 -24.35
C GLY A 383 -13.23 3.26 -25.49
N GLY A 384 -14.54 3.42 -25.45
CA GLY A 384 -15.50 2.88 -26.44
C GLY A 384 -15.86 1.40 -26.23
N TYR A 385 -15.29 0.71 -25.25
CA TYR A 385 -15.64 -0.69 -24.93
C TYR A 385 -16.71 -0.77 -23.84
N ASP A 386 -17.59 -1.76 -23.95
CA ASP A 386 -18.62 -2.05 -22.94
C ASP A 386 -18.00 -2.70 -21.71
N VAL A 387 -18.33 -2.17 -20.55
CA VAL A 387 -17.93 -2.68 -19.22
C VAL A 387 -19.20 -2.99 -18.43
N PRO A 388 -19.63 -4.24 -18.37
CA PRO A 388 -20.82 -4.66 -17.64
C PRO A 388 -20.71 -4.42 -16.13
N SER A 389 -21.87 -4.28 -15.48
CA SER A 389 -21.97 -4.28 -14.02
C SER A 389 -21.29 -5.51 -13.40
N GLY A 390 -20.61 -5.34 -12.26
CA GLY A 390 -19.85 -6.40 -11.60
C GLY A 390 -18.50 -6.71 -12.23
N THR A 391 -18.04 -5.91 -13.21
CA THR A 391 -16.69 -6.05 -13.77
C THR A 391 -15.65 -5.48 -12.79
N MET A 392 -14.59 -6.24 -12.53
CA MET A 392 -13.42 -5.76 -11.80
C MET A 392 -12.57 -4.89 -12.73
N LEU A 393 -12.14 -3.73 -12.24
CA LEU A 393 -11.22 -2.84 -12.94
C LEU A 393 -9.88 -2.80 -12.21
N LEU A 394 -8.81 -3.03 -12.95
CA LEU A 394 -7.43 -2.86 -12.51
C LEU A 394 -6.76 -1.76 -13.35
N VAL A 395 -6.06 -0.86 -12.69
CA VAL A 395 -5.26 0.18 -13.34
C VAL A 395 -3.79 -0.16 -13.20
N ASN A 396 -3.09 -0.36 -14.31
CA ASN A 396 -1.66 -0.59 -14.30
C ASN A 396 -0.91 0.76 -14.24
N ALA A 397 -0.92 1.39 -13.07
CA ALA A 397 -0.24 2.66 -12.83
C ALA A 397 1.26 2.54 -13.12
N TRP A 398 1.88 1.43 -12.73
CA TRP A 398 3.29 1.16 -13.00
C TRP A 398 3.64 1.19 -14.50
N ALA A 399 2.77 0.66 -15.36
CA ALA A 399 2.97 0.70 -16.80
C ALA A 399 2.79 2.12 -17.36
N ILE A 400 1.79 2.88 -16.89
CA ILE A 400 1.54 4.27 -17.29
C ILE A 400 2.74 5.15 -16.89
N HIS A 401 3.24 4.97 -15.69
CA HIS A 401 4.39 5.71 -15.18
C HIS A 401 5.70 5.41 -15.92
N ARG A 402 5.74 4.36 -16.74
CA ARG A 402 6.89 3.94 -17.55
C ARG A 402 6.61 3.94 -19.05
N ASP A 403 5.48 4.48 -19.48
CA ASP A 403 5.14 4.56 -20.91
C ASP A 403 6.01 5.63 -21.60
N PRO A 404 6.85 5.27 -22.59
CA PRO A 404 7.69 6.22 -23.32
C PRO A 404 6.89 7.23 -24.14
N LYS A 405 5.61 6.99 -24.38
CA LYS A 405 4.70 7.98 -25.01
C LYS A 405 4.27 9.08 -24.05
N VAL A 406 4.40 8.84 -22.74
CA VAL A 406 3.99 9.77 -21.65
C VAL A 406 5.20 10.44 -21.05
N TRP A 407 6.31 9.69 -20.90
CA TRP A 407 7.51 10.11 -20.20
C TRP A 407 8.75 9.94 -21.09
N ASP A 408 9.47 11.02 -21.33
CA ASP A 408 10.76 10.95 -21.99
C ASP A 408 11.73 10.14 -21.15
N ASP A 409 12.49 9.21 -21.77
CA ASP A 409 13.41 8.31 -21.07
C ASP A 409 12.77 7.67 -19.81
N ALA A 410 11.61 7.02 -20.05
CA ALA A 410 10.61 6.63 -19.06
C ALA A 410 11.12 5.69 -17.95
N THR A 411 12.23 4.97 -18.18
CA THR A 411 12.78 3.98 -17.24
C THR A 411 13.93 4.51 -16.39
N SER A 412 14.51 5.67 -16.74
CA SER A 412 15.60 6.29 -16.01
C SER A 412 15.11 7.10 -14.81
N PHE A 413 15.89 7.07 -13.73
CA PHE A 413 15.64 7.86 -12.52
C PHE A 413 16.14 9.29 -12.71
N LYS A 414 15.23 10.22 -13.00
CA LYS A 414 15.51 11.63 -13.30
C LYS A 414 14.61 12.56 -12.47
N PRO A 415 15.00 12.96 -11.26
CA PRO A 415 14.22 13.88 -10.43
C PRO A 415 13.91 15.22 -11.10
N GLU A 416 14.76 15.65 -12.03
CA GLU A 416 14.64 16.92 -12.77
C GLU A 416 13.32 17.05 -13.55
N ARG A 417 12.61 15.93 -13.80
CA ARG A 417 11.27 15.93 -14.42
C ARG A 417 10.25 16.71 -13.60
N PHE A 418 10.46 16.81 -12.29
CA PHE A 418 9.54 17.41 -11.34
C PHE A 418 9.99 18.79 -10.85
N GLU A 419 11.12 19.34 -11.36
CA GLU A 419 11.58 20.67 -10.97
C GLU A 419 10.76 21.80 -11.61
N ASN A 420 10.11 21.55 -12.77
CA ASN A 420 9.46 22.58 -13.59
C ASN A 420 7.93 22.65 -13.49
N GLY A 421 7.32 22.06 -12.49
CA GLY A 421 5.89 22.20 -12.24
C GLY A 421 5.12 20.91 -12.01
N GLU A 422 3.81 21.03 -11.81
CA GLU A 422 2.91 19.92 -11.55
C GLU A 422 2.70 19.08 -12.83
N VAL A 423 2.77 17.77 -12.64
CA VAL A 423 2.42 16.79 -13.68
C VAL A 423 0.93 16.44 -13.56
N GLU A 424 0.24 16.33 -14.68
CA GLU A 424 -1.18 15.97 -14.72
C GLU A 424 -1.47 14.64 -13.96
N GLY A 425 -2.48 14.66 -13.09
CA GLY A 425 -2.77 13.55 -12.18
C GLY A 425 -3.06 12.20 -12.83
N HIS A 426 -3.51 12.19 -14.10
CA HIS A 426 -3.72 10.95 -14.84
C HIS A 426 -2.44 10.38 -15.50
N LYS A 427 -1.34 11.13 -15.46
CA LYS A 427 0.00 10.66 -15.87
C LYS A 427 0.81 10.10 -14.70
N ILE A 428 0.54 10.58 -13.48
CA ILE A 428 1.20 10.11 -12.26
C ILE A 428 0.16 9.96 -11.14
N MET A 429 -0.06 8.74 -10.63
CA MET A 429 -1.11 8.44 -9.68
C MET A 429 -0.68 7.45 -8.57
N PRO A 430 0.43 7.68 -7.87
CA PRO A 430 0.91 6.73 -6.86
C PRO A 430 -0.05 6.60 -5.67
N PHE A 431 -0.90 7.59 -5.44
CA PHE A 431 -1.93 7.60 -4.41
C PHE A 431 -3.34 7.31 -4.95
N GLY A 432 -3.44 6.82 -6.19
CA GLY A 432 -4.72 6.69 -6.88
C GLY A 432 -5.31 8.02 -7.33
N ILE A 433 -6.50 7.98 -7.91
CA ILE A 433 -7.20 9.14 -8.46
C ILE A 433 -8.72 8.99 -8.21
N GLY A 434 -9.48 10.06 -8.33
CA GLY A 434 -10.93 10.09 -8.12
C GLY A 434 -11.30 10.02 -6.63
N ARG A 435 -12.55 9.68 -6.35
CA ARG A 435 -13.09 9.69 -4.98
C ARG A 435 -12.46 8.66 -4.04
N ARG A 436 -11.82 7.62 -4.57
CA ARG A 436 -11.08 6.59 -3.84
C ARG A 436 -9.59 6.90 -3.66
N THR A 437 -9.14 8.11 -3.99
CA THR A 437 -7.78 8.59 -3.73
C THR A 437 -7.36 8.33 -2.28
N CYS A 438 -6.10 8.00 -2.06
CA CYS A 438 -5.55 7.69 -0.73
C CYS A 438 -5.82 8.81 0.28
N PRO A 439 -6.50 8.55 1.40
CA PRO A 439 -6.73 9.57 2.44
C PRO A 439 -5.45 9.92 3.21
N GLY A 440 -4.47 8.99 3.24
CA GLY A 440 -3.21 9.14 3.97
C GLY A 440 -2.07 9.78 3.15
N ALA A 441 -2.33 10.29 1.93
CA ALA A 441 -1.28 10.84 1.06
C ALA A 441 -0.45 11.93 1.75
N SER A 442 -1.11 12.86 2.47
CA SER A 442 -0.42 13.92 3.22
C SER A 442 0.45 13.37 4.35
N LEU A 443 -0.03 12.37 5.10
CA LEU A 443 0.76 11.70 6.14
C LEU A 443 1.98 11.01 5.54
N ALA A 444 1.79 10.25 4.46
CA ALA A 444 2.87 9.55 3.76
C ALA A 444 3.93 10.53 3.27
N GLN A 445 3.52 11.61 2.61
CA GLN A 445 4.43 12.61 2.08
C GLN A 445 5.25 13.31 3.18
N ARG A 446 4.62 13.69 4.30
CA ARG A 446 5.30 14.27 5.47
C ARG A 446 6.32 13.29 6.06
N THR A 447 5.91 12.03 6.27
CA THR A 447 6.78 11.00 6.85
C THR A 447 7.96 10.67 5.94
N VAL A 448 7.70 10.43 4.66
CA VAL A 448 8.74 10.07 3.68
C VAL A 448 9.73 11.24 3.49
N SER A 449 9.23 12.45 3.32
CA SER A 449 10.09 13.62 3.10
C SER A 449 10.98 13.92 4.29
N LEU A 450 10.42 13.91 5.50
CA LEU A 450 11.20 14.17 6.71
C LEU A 450 12.22 13.06 6.97
N THR A 451 11.85 11.80 6.77
CA THR A 451 12.75 10.66 6.97
C THR A 451 13.89 10.67 5.95
N LEU A 452 13.56 10.77 4.66
CA LEU A 452 14.58 10.76 3.59
C LEU A 452 15.54 11.95 3.74
N GLY A 453 15.01 13.16 3.97
CA GLY A 453 15.84 14.35 4.22
C GLY A 453 16.74 14.17 5.43
N SER A 454 16.23 13.59 6.53
CA SER A 454 17.03 13.32 7.74
C SER A 454 18.14 12.29 7.49
N LEU A 455 17.88 11.24 6.71
CA LEU A 455 18.90 10.24 6.34
C LEU A 455 20.02 10.86 5.50
N ILE A 456 19.66 11.72 4.53
CA ILE A 456 20.64 12.42 3.67
C ILE A 456 21.44 13.46 4.46
N GLN A 457 20.79 14.21 5.35
CA GLN A 457 21.44 15.25 6.17
C GLN A 457 22.49 14.67 7.11
N ASN A 458 22.18 13.55 7.75
CA ASN A 458 22.93 13.10 8.91
C ASN A 458 23.96 12.01 8.62
N PHE A 459 23.92 11.38 7.44
CA PHE A 459 24.82 10.27 7.11
C PHE A 459 25.44 10.38 5.72
N GLU A 460 26.66 9.85 5.61
CA GLU A 460 27.26 9.46 4.34
C GLU A 460 26.79 8.05 3.99
N TRP A 461 26.47 7.86 2.72
CA TRP A 461 25.92 6.61 2.22
C TRP A 461 26.71 6.11 1.05
N GLU A 462 27.07 4.83 1.09
CA GLU A 462 27.78 4.14 0.01
C GLU A 462 27.15 2.76 -0.23
N ARG A 463 27.36 2.23 -1.40
CA ARG A 463 27.00 0.85 -1.71
C ARG A 463 27.89 -0.11 -0.93
N VAL A 464 27.39 -1.32 -0.62
CA VAL A 464 28.17 -2.37 0.05
C VAL A 464 29.28 -2.89 -0.86
N THR A 465 29.04 -2.89 -2.17
CA THR A 465 29.99 -3.32 -3.20
C THR A 465 30.11 -2.23 -4.28
N THR A 466 31.04 -2.42 -5.21
CA THR A 466 31.16 -1.54 -6.39
C THR A 466 30.02 -1.71 -7.39
N GLU A 467 29.28 -2.82 -7.31
CA GLU A 467 28.13 -3.10 -8.18
C GLU A 467 26.92 -2.24 -7.79
N GLU A 468 26.01 -2.04 -8.75
CA GLU A 468 24.75 -1.38 -8.49
C GLU A 468 23.89 -2.22 -7.54
N VAL A 469 23.14 -1.52 -6.68
CA VAL A 469 22.13 -2.15 -5.83
C VAL A 469 21.06 -2.78 -6.70
N ASP A 470 20.70 -4.03 -6.44
CA ASP A 470 19.65 -4.75 -7.15
C ASP A 470 18.31 -4.00 -7.09
N ILE A 471 17.67 -3.83 -8.25
CA ILE A 471 16.38 -3.16 -8.43
C ILE A 471 15.24 -4.15 -8.77
N ASN A 472 15.45 -5.44 -8.53
CA ASN A 472 14.39 -6.43 -8.72
C ASN A 472 13.28 -6.27 -7.68
N GLU A 473 12.04 -6.38 -8.18
CA GLU A 473 10.82 -6.26 -7.39
C GLU A 473 10.47 -7.61 -6.73
N GLY A 474 10.11 -7.56 -5.46
CA GLY A 474 9.55 -8.69 -4.72
C GLY A 474 8.05 -8.87 -4.93
N SER A 475 7.50 -9.88 -4.29
CA SER A 475 6.07 -10.17 -4.34
C SER A 475 5.38 -9.71 -3.05
N GLY A 476 4.27 -8.97 -3.18
CA GLY A 476 3.50 -8.46 -2.03
C GLY A 476 2.18 -7.83 -2.46
N ILE A 477 1.45 -7.25 -1.52
CA ILE A 477 0.36 -6.29 -1.78
C ILE A 477 0.97 -4.99 -2.31
N THR A 478 2.07 -4.60 -1.70
CA THR A 478 2.94 -3.51 -2.12
C THR A 478 4.00 -4.04 -3.08
N MET A 479 4.84 -3.16 -3.58
CA MET A 479 5.96 -3.49 -4.45
C MET A 479 7.28 -3.38 -3.67
N PRO A 480 7.60 -4.33 -2.76
CA PRO A 480 8.86 -4.34 -2.04
C PRO A 480 10.01 -4.69 -2.99
N LYS A 481 11.24 -4.52 -2.54
CA LYS A 481 12.41 -5.11 -3.20
C LYS A 481 12.43 -6.63 -3.04
N ALA A 482 13.03 -7.33 -4.00
CA ALA A 482 13.26 -8.77 -3.91
C ALA A 482 14.26 -9.13 -2.79
N MET A 483 15.27 -8.29 -2.63
CA MET A 483 16.27 -8.39 -1.56
C MET A 483 16.24 -7.11 -0.72
N PRO A 484 16.22 -7.21 0.62
CA PRO A 484 16.31 -6.06 1.50
C PRO A 484 17.50 -5.15 1.15
N LEU A 485 17.31 -3.84 1.26
CA LEU A 485 18.38 -2.88 0.99
C LEU A 485 19.43 -2.92 2.09
N GLU A 486 20.65 -3.31 1.72
CA GLU A 486 21.85 -3.14 2.53
C GLU A 486 22.68 -1.98 1.99
N ALA A 487 23.23 -1.16 2.89
CA ALA A 487 24.07 -0.02 2.56
C ALA A 487 25.19 0.18 3.57
N MET A 488 26.26 0.83 3.14
CA MET A 488 27.30 1.34 4.04
C MET A 488 26.86 2.72 4.55
N CYS A 489 26.87 2.89 5.85
CA CYS A 489 26.40 4.09 6.54
C CYS A 489 27.51 4.62 7.45
N LYS A 490 27.76 5.93 7.40
CA LYS A 490 28.68 6.63 8.31
C LYS A 490 28.06 7.93 8.79
N ALA A 491 28.05 8.16 10.10
CA ALA A 491 27.52 9.39 10.67
C ALA A 491 28.36 10.61 10.23
N ARG A 492 27.70 11.67 9.75
CA ARG A 492 28.34 12.96 9.46
C ARG A 492 28.62 13.72 10.79
N PRO A 493 29.59 14.67 10.82
CA PRO A 493 29.90 15.46 12.01
C PRO A 493 28.69 16.17 12.62
N ILE A 494 27.75 16.64 11.79
CA ILE A 494 26.49 17.25 12.21
C ILE A 494 25.68 16.34 13.15
N MET A 495 25.67 15.03 12.91
CA MET A 495 24.91 14.07 13.72
C MET A 495 25.45 14.02 15.17
N HIS A 496 26.76 14.01 15.36
CA HIS A 496 27.37 14.02 16.68
C HIS A 496 27.09 15.31 17.43
N LYS A 497 27.17 16.46 16.75
CA LYS A 497 26.89 17.80 17.30
C LYS A 497 25.42 17.91 17.75
N LEU A 498 24.49 17.37 16.99
CA LEU A 498 23.06 17.45 17.30
C LEU A 498 22.64 16.46 18.41
N LEU A 499 23.29 15.30 18.49
CA LEU A 499 23.03 14.34 19.59
C LEU A 499 23.55 14.88 20.93
N SER A 500 24.75 15.49 20.97
CA SER A 500 25.27 16.09 22.21
C SER A 500 24.35 17.20 22.74
N LYS A 501 23.93 18.14 21.86
CA LYS A 501 22.97 19.20 22.24
C LYS A 501 21.63 18.69 22.76
N SER A 502 21.20 17.49 22.34
CA SER A 502 19.95 16.89 22.81
C SER A 502 20.06 16.21 24.17
N MET A 503 21.29 15.90 24.63
CA MET A 503 21.57 15.35 25.97
C MET A 503 21.72 16.45 27.02
N ASP A 504 22.15 17.66 26.64
CA ASP A 504 22.32 18.80 27.55
C ASP A 504 20.99 19.50 27.89
N ASN A 505 19.88 19.14 27.22
CA ASN A 505 18.55 19.72 27.44
C ASN A 505 17.57 18.76 28.13
N VAL A 506 18.01 17.70 28.78
CA VAL A 506 17.26 16.77 29.61
C VAL A 506 17.74 16.90 31.05
#